data_eeefd3b2f0813d8bdf483db110abdb73
#
_entry.id   eeefd3b2f0813d8bdf483db110abdb73
#
_cell.length_a   1.000
_cell.length_b   1.000
_cell.length_c   1.000
_cell.angle_alpha   90.00
_cell.angle_beta   90.00
_cell.angle_gamma   90.00
#
_symmetry.space_group_name_H-M   'P 1'
#
loop_
_entity.id
_entity.type
_entity.pdbx_description
1 polymer ?
#
loop_
_entity_poly.entity_id
_entity_poly.type
_entity_poly.pdbx_seq_one_letter_code
_entity_poly.pdbx_strand_id
1 'polypeptide(L)'
;MLHIALIQTKSIYHSIQTEVAHVKIKSNSKFSNTLIIILMPNPSIPTKIVIATRESALALWQANFIRRWLIKLYPQSEISILGMTTRGDQILDTTLSKIGGKGLFIKELEQSISDGRADIAVHSMKDVPMNIPSGYVLAAIMEREDPRDAFISNQYTSLDVLPAGSVVGTSSLRRESQLGAHFPHLRVQPLRGNVQTRLRKLDEGQYAAIILAAAGLKRLGLANRITTLLSPELSLPAVGQGALGIECLSDKPDLIKLLQPLHHLETAQCVKAERAMSRELGGSCQVPLGGFAKITGKKLLLRGFVASPDGSRMISTQLSGKAETGEIMGIHLAQNLKAQGADKILAALEFTNS
;
A
#
# COMPACT_ATOMS: atom_id res chain seq x y z
N MET A 1 6.83 42.35 -13.60
CA MET A 1 7.41 41.24 -14.41
C MET A 1 8.86 41.09 -14.00
N LEU A 2 9.23 39.98 -13.35
CA LEU A 2 10.62 39.67 -13.01
C LEU A 2 11.29 39.00 -14.19
N HIS A 3 12.33 39.60 -14.77
CA HIS A 3 13.18 38.95 -15.75
C HIS A 3 14.31 38.21 -15.00
N ILE A 4 14.33 36.90 -15.07
CA ILE A 4 15.41 36.05 -14.51
C ILE A 4 16.39 35.78 -15.65
N ALA A 5 17.62 36.28 -15.55
CA ALA A 5 18.71 35.92 -16.47
C ALA A 5 19.57 34.84 -15.83
N LEU A 6 19.64 33.67 -16.44
CA LEU A 6 20.53 32.57 -16.05
C LEU A 6 21.92 32.84 -16.69
N ILE A 7 22.94 33.01 -15.86
CA ILE A 7 24.34 33.06 -16.33
C ILE A 7 25.01 31.73 -15.91
N GLN A 8 25.27 30.87 -16.87
CA GLN A 8 26.08 29.68 -16.66
C GLN A 8 27.56 30.04 -16.82
N THR A 9 28.33 29.89 -15.76
CA THR A 9 29.80 29.92 -15.84
C THR A 9 30.32 28.50 -15.67
N LYS A 10 30.87 27.92 -16.74
CA LYS A 10 31.63 26.67 -16.68
C LYS A 10 33.00 26.95 -16.09
N SER A 11 33.28 26.47 -14.88
CA SER A 11 34.62 26.43 -14.32
C SER A 11 35.19 25.01 -14.54
N ILE A 12 36.32 24.94 -15.24
CA ILE A 12 37.05 23.70 -15.53
C ILE A 12 37.96 23.43 -14.33
N TYR A 13 37.56 22.60 -13.40
CA TYR A 13 38.45 21.84 -12.51
C TYR A 13 37.93 20.43 -12.31
N HIS A 14 38.77 19.46 -12.60
CA HIS A 14 38.51 18.04 -12.41
C HIS A 14 38.32 17.71 -10.92
N SER A 15 37.36 16.82 -10.63
CA SER A 15 37.02 16.19 -9.36
C SER A 15 36.23 17.05 -8.36
N ILE A 16 34.98 17.16 -8.57
CA ILE A 16 33.77 17.27 -7.73
C ILE A 16 32.74 18.01 -8.58
N GLN A 17 31.81 17.29 -9.18
CA GLN A 17 30.72 17.92 -9.95
C GLN A 17 29.69 18.54 -9.01
N THR A 18 29.97 19.75 -8.57
CA THR A 18 28.98 20.62 -7.95
C THR A 18 28.63 21.72 -8.95
N GLU A 19 27.46 21.69 -9.55
CA GLU A 19 26.97 22.82 -10.35
C GLU A 19 26.55 23.95 -9.40
N VAL A 20 27.24 25.06 -9.43
CA VAL A 20 26.89 26.30 -8.70
C VAL A 20 26.19 27.21 -9.68
N ALA A 21 24.88 27.42 -9.49
CA ALA A 21 24.13 28.42 -10.24
C ALA A 21 24.12 29.74 -9.47
N HIS A 22 24.70 30.77 -10.06
CA HIS A 22 24.63 32.16 -9.53
C HIS A 22 23.41 32.85 -10.13
N VAL A 23 22.40 33.13 -9.30
CA VAL A 23 21.23 33.92 -9.71
C VAL A 23 21.43 35.34 -9.20
N LYS A 24 21.65 36.33 -10.13
CA LYS A 24 21.65 37.73 -9.80
C LYS A 24 20.23 38.26 -9.77
N ILE A 25 19.75 38.64 -8.60
CA ILE A 25 18.48 39.34 -8.43
C ILE A 25 18.78 40.83 -8.47
N LYS A 26 18.32 41.53 -9.52
CA LYS A 26 18.34 43.00 -9.53
C LYS A 26 17.26 43.49 -8.57
N SER A 27 17.66 43.97 -7.39
CA SER A 27 16.80 44.76 -6.52
C SER A 27 17.19 46.23 -6.66
N ASN A 28 16.20 47.14 -6.59
CA ASN A 28 16.41 48.59 -6.61
C ASN A 28 17.03 49.15 -5.30
N SER A 29 17.57 48.30 -4.45
CA SER A 29 18.26 48.69 -3.21
C SER A 29 19.79 48.57 -3.37
N LYS A 30 20.53 49.46 -2.70
CA LYS A 30 22.01 49.55 -2.75
C LYS A 30 22.76 48.31 -2.21
N PHE A 31 22.09 47.20 -1.92
CA PHE A 31 22.70 45.92 -1.52
C PHE A 31 22.40 44.84 -2.55
N SER A 32 23.44 44.37 -3.23
CA SER A 32 23.34 43.19 -4.11
C SER A 32 23.39 41.93 -3.24
N ASN A 33 22.24 41.33 -2.95
CA ASN A 33 22.20 40.03 -2.33
C ASN A 33 22.47 38.95 -3.39
N THR A 34 23.61 38.31 -3.35
CA THR A 34 23.90 37.12 -4.16
C THR A 34 23.35 35.92 -3.40
N LEU A 35 22.28 35.35 -3.92
CA LEU A 35 21.77 34.07 -3.42
C LEU A 35 22.65 32.96 -4.01
N ILE A 36 23.45 32.29 -3.19
CA ILE A 36 24.22 31.12 -3.57
C ILE A 36 23.28 29.91 -3.42
N ILE A 37 22.76 29.40 -4.52
CA ILE A 37 22.03 28.14 -4.54
C ILE A 37 23.08 27.06 -4.70
N ILE A 38 23.39 26.36 -3.62
CA ILE A 38 24.18 25.12 -3.67
C ILE A 38 23.27 24.05 -4.25
N LEU A 39 23.45 23.75 -5.53
CA LEU A 39 22.83 22.58 -6.13
C LEU A 39 23.47 21.35 -5.49
N MET A 40 22.69 20.60 -4.74
CA MET A 40 23.15 19.30 -4.26
C MET A 40 23.59 18.45 -5.46
N PRO A 41 24.70 17.72 -5.37
CA PRO A 41 25.14 16.86 -6.46
C PRO A 41 24.01 15.90 -6.82
N ASN A 42 23.79 15.69 -8.12
CA ASN A 42 22.87 14.65 -8.56
C ASN A 42 23.33 13.32 -7.96
N PRO A 43 22.42 12.49 -7.42
CA PRO A 43 22.80 11.20 -6.88
C PRO A 43 23.53 10.40 -7.96
N SER A 44 24.61 9.73 -7.58
CA SER A 44 25.29 8.82 -8.49
C SER A 44 24.32 7.70 -8.88
N ILE A 45 23.98 7.62 -10.17
CA ILE A 45 23.07 6.60 -10.67
C ILE A 45 23.82 5.26 -10.61
N PRO A 46 23.33 4.25 -9.87
CA PRO A 46 24.00 2.96 -9.77
C PRO A 46 23.95 2.24 -11.11
N THR A 47 24.99 1.50 -11.41
CA THR A 47 25.08 0.68 -12.64
C THR A 47 24.11 -0.50 -12.62
N LYS A 48 23.70 -0.93 -11.42
CA LYS A 48 22.78 -2.05 -11.20
C LYS A 48 21.83 -1.77 -10.05
N ILE A 49 20.55 -2.17 -10.20
CA ILE A 49 19.52 -2.18 -9.15
C ILE A 49 18.84 -3.55 -9.18
N VAL A 50 18.79 -4.22 -8.03
CA VAL A 50 18.15 -5.53 -7.86
C VAL A 50 16.84 -5.34 -7.06
N ILE A 51 15.72 -5.82 -7.62
CA ILE A 51 14.40 -5.76 -7.01
C ILE A 51 14.05 -7.10 -6.38
N ALA A 52 13.95 -7.16 -5.06
CA ALA A 52 13.42 -8.33 -4.36
C ALA A 52 11.89 -8.39 -4.47
N THR A 53 11.35 -9.58 -4.74
CA THR A 53 9.91 -9.80 -4.82
C THR A 53 9.57 -11.27 -4.57
N ARG A 54 8.30 -11.53 -4.21
CA ARG A 54 7.77 -12.89 -4.15
C ARG A 54 7.55 -13.47 -5.55
N GLU A 55 7.53 -14.79 -5.68
CA GLU A 55 7.35 -15.49 -6.97
C GLU A 55 5.89 -15.61 -7.42
N SER A 56 4.91 -15.14 -6.63
CA SER A 56 3.53 -15.14 -7.07
C SER A 56 3.34 -14.26 -8.32
N ALA A 57 2.47 -14.65 -9.24
CA ALA A 57 2.23 -13.92 -10.49
C ALA A 57 1.91 -12.43 -10.26
N LEU A 58 1.16 -12.09 -9.20
CA LEU A 58 0.85 -10.71 -8.86
C LEU A 58 2.09 -9.95 -8.35
N ALA A 59 2.91 -10.57 -7.51
CA ALA A 59 4.13 -9.94 -7.00
C ALA A 59 5.15 -9.73 -8.13
N LEU A 60 5.35 -10.71 -9.01
CA LEU A 60 6.20 -10.57 -10.20
C LEU A 60 5.70 -9.48 -11.14
N TRP A 61 4.38 -9.37 -11.33
CA TRP A 61 3.80 -8.26 -12.10
C TRP A 61 4.16 -6.90 -11.48
N GLN A 62 4.03 -6.77 -10.15
CA GLN A 62 4.33 -5.54 -9.42
C GLN A 62 5.81 -5.17 -9.55
N ALA A 63 6.72 -6.12 -9.35
CA ALA A 63 8.16 -5.90 -9.52
C ALA A 63 8.51 -5.52 -10.96
N ASN A 64 7.94 -6.20 -11.97
CA ASN A 64 8.13 -5.86 -13.37
C ASN A 64 7.56 -4.48 -13.73
N PHE A 65 6.47 -4.05 -13.08
CA PHE A 65 5.93 -2.70 -13.24
C PHE A 65 6.93 -1.64 -12.78
N ILE A 66 7.52 -1.82 -11.59
CA ILE A 66 8.57 -0.93 -11.07
C ILE A 66 9.83 -0.99 -11.94
N ARG A 67 10.24 -2.20 -12.35
CA ARG A 67 11.39 -2.40 -13.25
C ARG A 67 11.24 -1.58 -14.53
N ARG A 68 10.08 -1.60 -15.18
CA ARG A 68 9.83 -0.80 -16.41
C ARG A 68 9.96 0.70 -16.16
N TRP A 69 9.48 1.20 -15.03
CA TRP A 69 9.64 2.61 -14.66
C TRP A 69 11.10 2.98 -14.40
N LEU A 70 11.85 2.14 -13.67
CA LEU A 70 13.27 2.38 -13.40
C LEU A 70 14.12 2.34 -14.68
N ILE A 71 13.87 1.40 -15.60
CA ILE A 71 14.54 1.36 -16.92
C ILE A 71 14.25 2.64 -17.72
N LYS A 72 13.02 3.16 -17.68
CA LYS A 72 12.66 4.41 -18.36
C LYS A 72 13.35 5.61 -17.75
N LEU A 73 13.50 5.67 -16.43
CA LEU A 73 14.13 6.78 -15.72
C LEU A 73 15.68 6.69 -15.80
N TYR A 74 16.21 5.50 -15.76
CA TYR A 74 17.66 5.22 -15.66
C TYR A 74 18.09 4.18 -16.69
N PRO A 75 18.09 4.52 -17.99
CA PRO A 75 18.34 3.56 -19.08
C PRO A 75 19.75 2.98 -19.08
N GLN A 76 20.71 3.61 -18.38
CA GLN A 76 22.08 3.14 -18.22
C GLN A 76 22.24 2.11 -17.10
N SER A 77 21.20 1.92 -16.26
CA SER A 77 21.26 0.97 -15.14
C SER A 77 20.71 -0.39 -15.55
N GLU A 78 21.40 -1.45 -15.16
CA GLU A 78 20.86 -2.82 -15.22
C GLU A 78 19.83 -3.00 -14.11
N ILE A 79 18.55 -3.25 -14.45
CA ILE A 79 17.50 -3.50 -13.47
C ILE A 79 17.09 -4.97 -13.53
N SER A 80 17.43 -5.72 -12.49
CA SER A 80 17.12 -7.14 -12.37
C SER A 80 16.09 -7.45 -11.27
N ILE A 81 15.49 -8.63 -11.32
CA ILE A 81 14.52 -9.11 -10.34
C ILE A 81 15.08 -10.34 -9.63
N LEU A 82 15.03 -10.32 -8.30
CA LEU A 82 15.30 -11.46 -7.43
C LEU A 82 13.98 -11.98 -6.87
N GLY A 83 13.46 -13.06 -7.48
CA GLY A 83 12.29 -13.77 -7.00
C GLY A 83 12.63 -14.67 -5.82
N MET A 84 11.73 -14.78 -4.85
CA MET A 84 11.89 -15.68 -3.71
C MET A 84 10.55 -16.17 -3.16
N THR A 85 10.55 -17.38 -2.64
CA THR A 85 9.42 -17.97 -1.93
C THR A 85 9.48 -17.60 -0.46
N THR A 86 8.41 -16.99 0.09
CA THR A 86 8.35 -16.65 1.51
C THR A 86 7.66 -17.75 2.34
N ARG A 87 7.88 -17.74 3.67
CA ARG A 87 7.16 -18.65 4.58
C ARG A 87 5.64 -18.51 4.43
N GLY A 88 5.15 -17.30 4.20
CA GLY A 88 3.72 -17.06 3.97
C GLY A 88 3.18 -17.70 2.69
N ASP A 89 4.02 -17.92 1.68
CA ASP A 89 3.65 -18.63 0.45
C ASP A 89 3.60 -20.14 0.64
N GLN A 90 4.39 -20.69 1.55
CA GLN A 90 4.48 -22.14 1.82
C GLN A 90 3.32 -22.64 2.70
N ILE A 91 2.78 -21.81 3.58
CA ILE A 91 1.73 -22.19 4.52
C ILE A 91 0.36 -21.96 3.89
N LEU A 92 -0.23 -23.00 3.32
CA LEU A 92 -1.52 -22.95 2.64
C LEU A 92 -2.70 -23.45 3.50
N ASP A 93 -2.45 -24.29 4.49
CA ASP A 93 -3.47 -25.06 5.21
C ASP A 93 -4.02 -24.38 6.47
N THR A 94 -3.36 -23.31 6.95
CA THR A 94 -3.74 -22.62 8.19
C THR A 94 -4.13 -21.18 7.90
N THR A 95 -5.17 -20.65 8.56
CA THR A 95 -5.59 -19.25 8.39
C THR A 95 -4.48 -18.31 8.89
N LEU A 96 -4.24 -17.17 8.18
CA LEU A 96 -3.21 -16.19 8.55
C LEU A 96 -3.39 -15.68 9.99
N SER A 97 -4.63 -15.66 10.51
CA SER A 97 -4.93 -15.29 11.89
C SER A 97 -4.34 -16.26 12.92
N LYS A 98 -4.17 -17.54 12.57
CA LYS A 98 -3.64 -18.58 13.48
C LYS A 98 -2.12 -18.71 13.41
N ILE A 99 -1.46 -18.22 12.37
CA ILE A 99 -0.01 -18.42 12.16
C ILE A 99 0.85 -17.41 12.95
N GLY A 100 0.23 -16.33 13.47
CA GLY A 100 0.88 -15.44 14.46
C GLY A 100 2.15 -14.73 13.99
N GLY A 101 2.31 -14.42 12.70
CA GLY A 101 3.55 -13.86 12.19
C GLY A 101 3.37 -12.47 11.55
N LYS A 102 3.79 -11.41 12.25
CA LYS A 102 4.01 -10.10 11.61
C LYS A 102 5.11 -10.27 10.54
N GLY A 103 4.81 -9.87 9.30
CA GLY A 103 5.80 -9.85 8.21
C GLY A 103 6.08 -11.20 7.52
N LEU A 104 5.16 -12.18 7.57
CA LEU A 104 5.30 -13.51 6.92
C LEU A 104 5.65 -13.47 5.42
N PHE A 105 5.37 -12.36 4.75
CA PHE A 105 5.61 -12.17 3.32
C PHE A 105 6.74 -11.18 3.03
N ILE A 106 7.41 -10.65 4.06
CA ILE A 106 8.33 -9.52 3.92
C ILE A 106 9.73 -9.84 4.46
N LYS A 107 9.83 -10.66 5.52
CA LYS A 107 11.12 -10.92 6.19
C LYS A 107 12.22 -11.42 5.27
N GLU A 108 11.91 -12.33 4.35
CA GLU A 108 12.87 -12.86 3.40
C GLU A 108 13.33 -11.78 2.39
N LEU A 109 12.42 -10.85 2.04
CA LEU A 109 12.73 -9.71 1.18
C LEU A 109 13.64 -8.71 1.90
N GLU A 110 13.29 -8.33 3.14
CA GLU A 110 14.12 -7.47 4.01
C GLU A 110 15.51 -8.10 4.22
N GLN A 111 15.57 -9.40 4.52
CA GLN A 111 16.84 -10.11 4.68
C GLN A 111 17.69 -10.05 3.41
N SER A 112 17.07 -10.18 2.22
CA SER A 112 17.82 -10.09 0.96
C SER A 112 18.42 -8.70 0.72
N ILE A 113 17.74 -7.65 1.20
CA ILE A 113 18.24 -6.27 1.15
C ILE A 113 19.39 -6.10 2.15
N SER A 114 19.26 -6.57 3.39
CA SER A 114 20.30 -6.50 4.41
C SER A 114 21.57 -7.27 4.02
N ASP A 115 21.40 -8.42 3.34
CA ASP A 115 22.52 -9.25 2.83
C ASP A 115 23.19 -8.64 1.57
N GLY A 116 22.66 -7.53 1.05
CA GLY A 116 23.16 -6.91 -0.19
C GLY A 116 22.87 -7.70 -1.47
N ARG A 117 21.94 -8.67 -1.42
CA ARG A 117 21.48 -9.43 -2.59
C ARG A 117 20.43 -8.67 -3.41
N ALA A 118 19.75 -7.74 -2.78
CA ALA A 118 18.81 -6.83 -3.42
C ALA A 118 19.01 -5.41 -2.88
N ASP A 119 18.61 -4.42 -3.66
CA ASP A 119 18.66 -3.01 -3.29
C ASP A 119 17.32 -2.50 -2.79
N ILE A 120 16.22 -2.99 -3.37
CA ILE A 120 14.85 -2.60 -3.04
C ILE A 120 13.92 -3.82 -2.99
N ALA A 121 12.82 -3.69 -2.25
CA ALA A 121 11.70 -4.63 -2.30
C ALA A 121 10.42 -3.91 -2.74
N VAL A 122 9.54 -4.64 -3.45
CA VAL A 122 8.25 -4.13 -3.94
C VAL A 122 7.11 -4.86 -3.26
N HIS A 123 6.19 -4.09 -2.67
CA HIS A 123 5.09 -4.61 -1.88
C HIS A 123 3.74 -4.04 -2.29
N SER A 124 2.68 -4.83 -2.12
CA SER A 124 1.33 -4.29 -1.94
C SER A 124 1.26 -3.63 -0.57
N MET A 125 0.91 -2.35 -0.49
CA MET A 125 0.92 -1.59 0.78
C MET A 125 0.05 -2.18 1.88
N LYS A 126 -1.02 -2.88 1.53
CA LYS A 126 -1.90 -3.56 2.50
C LYS A 126 -1.23 -4.74 3.21
N ASP A 127 -0.15 -5.28 2.64
CA ASP A 127 0.58 -6.43 3.16
C ASP A 127 1.81 -6.00 3.98
N VAL A 128 2.15 -4.69 3.94
CA VAL A 128 3.27 -4.10 4.68
C VAL A 128 2.90 -3.89 6.15
N PRO A 129 3.69 -4.39 7.12
CA PRO A 129 3.45 -4.15 8.54
C PRO A 129 3.27 -2.67 8.87
N MET A 130 2.40 -2.34 9.83
CA MET A 130 2.14 -0.95 10.20
C MET A 130 3.37 -0.25 10.75
N ASN A 131 4.27 -0.97 11.42
CA ASN A 131 5.59 -0.52 11.84
C ASN A 131 6.64 -1.14 10.91
N ILE A 132 7.40 -0.30 10.24
CA ILE A 132 8.56 -0.72 9.44
C ILE A 132 9.69 -1.05 10.41
N PRO A 133 10.42 -2.17 10.24
CA PRO A 133 11.56 -2.48 11.08
C PRO A 133 12.64 -1.40 11.01
N SER A 134 13.39 -1.25 12.12
CA SER A 134 14.53 -0.33 12.14
C SER A 134 15.54 -0.69 11.05
N GLY A 135 16.10 0.31 10.40
CA GLY A 135 17.03 0.14 9.27
C GLY A 135 16.36 0.15 7.91
N TYR A 136 15.03 0.06 7.82
CA TYR A 136 14.29 0.10 6.54
C TYR A 136 13.41 1.33 6.43
N VAL A 137 13.06 1.69 5.19
CA VAL A 137 12.15 2.80 4.87
C VAL A 137 11.33 2.50 3.62
N LEU A 138 10.09 2.97 3.61
CA LEU A 138 9.29 3.07 2.38
C LEU A 138 9.75 4.31 1.62
N ALA A 139 10.67 4.12 0.69
CA ALA A 139 11.27 5.19 -0.10
C ALA A 139 10.27 5.83 -1.07
N ALA A 140 9.35 5.05 -1.62
CA ALA A 140 8.30 5.56 -2.49
C ALA A 140 6.99 4.79 -2.32
N ILE A 141 5.88 5.50 -2.48
CA ILE A 141 4.53 4.94 -2.59
C ILE A 141 3.98 5.40 -3.94
N MET A 142 3.69 4.44 -4.81
CA MET A 142 3.20 4.68 -6.17
C MET A 142 1.75 5.15 -6.20
N GLU A 143 1.34 5.72 -7.32
CA GLU A 143 -0.06 6.03 -7.59
C GLU A 143 -0.95 4.81 -7.34
N ARG A 144 -2.07 5.06 -6.67
CA ARG A 144 -3.00 4.02 -6.22
C ARG A 144 -3.87 3.52 -7.37
N GLU A 145 -3.87 2.22 -7.62
CA GLU A 145 -4.88 1.54 -8.43
C GLU A 145 -6.19 1.45 -7.65
N ASP A 146 -7.29 1.09 -8.30
CA ASP A 146 -8.62 0.97 -7.72
C ASP A 146 -8.61 0.26 -6.35
N PRO A 147 -8.91 0.97 -5.26
CA PRO A 147 -8.84 0.43 -3.89
C PRO A 147 -10.01 -0.49 -3.54
N ARG A 148 -11.05 -0.54 -4.38
CA ARG A 148 -12.29 -1.27 -4.09
C ARG A 148 -12.08 -2.78 -4.05
N ASP A 149 -12.98 -3.43 -3.34
CA ASP A 149 -13.15 -4.87 -3.46
C ASP A 149 -14.02 -5.18 -4.68
N ALA A 150 -13.77 -6.35 -5.28
CA ALA A 150 -14.50 -6.87 -6.42
C ALA A 150 -15.31 -8.10 -6.00
N PHE A 151 -16.59 -8.07 -6.27
CA PHE A 151 -17.47 -9.22 -6.26
C PHE A 151 -17.29 -10.00 -7.56
N ILE A 152 -17.07 -11.29 -7.47
CA ILE A 152 -16.85 -12.19 -8.61
C ILE A 152 -17.77 -13.38 -8.44
N SER A 153 -18.60 -13.64 -9.43
CA SER A 153 -19.48 -14.81 -9.49
C SER A 153 -19.67 -15.22 -10.95
N ASN A 154 -19.84 -16.52 -11.19
CA ASN A 154 -20.16 -17.05 -12.50
C ASN A 154 -21.68 -17.05 -12.78
N GLN A 155 -22.52 -16.83 -11.75
CA GLN A 155 -23.97 -16.98 -11.85
C GLN A 155 -24.74 -15.73 -11.42
N TYR A 156 -24.19 -14.94 -10.47
CA TYR A 156 -24.90 -13.85 -9.82
C TYR A 156 -24.26 -12.51 -10.11
N THR A 157 -25.08 -11.48 -10.25
CA THR A 157 -24.63 -10.13 -10.65
C THR A 157 -24.19 -9.26 -9.47
N SER A 158 -24.68 -9.52 -8.25
CA SER A 158 -24.35 -8.75 -7.04
C SER A 158 -24.53 -9.59 -5.78
N LEU A 159 -24.12 -9.04 -4.62
CA LEU A 159 -24.35 -9.68 -3.31
C LEU A 159 -25.83 -9.73 -2.94
N ASP A 160 -26.61 -8.73 -3.36
CA ASP A 160 -28.04 -8.59 -3.01
C ASP A 160 -28.93 -9.68 -3.61
N VAL A 161 -28.51 -10.26 -4.75
CA VAL A 161 -29.29 -11.31 -5.44
C VAL A 161 -28.85 -12.73 -5.06
N LEU A 162 -27.89 -12.87 -4.15
CA LEU A 162 -27.46 -14.18 -3.68
C LEU A 162 -28.55 -14.82 -2.79
N PRO A 163 -28.97 -16.06 -3.07
CA PRO A 163 -29.91 -16.78 -2.19
C PRO A 163 -29.40 -16.94 -0.75
N ALA A 164 -30.30 -17.02 0.21
CA ALA A 164 -29.94 -17.31 1.59
C ALA A 164 -29.13 -18.61 1.71
N GLY A 165 -28.08 -18.61 2.52
CA GLY A 165 -27.17 -19.74 2.68
C GLY A 165 -26.10 -19.84 1.60
N SER A 166 -26.10 -18.97 0.57
CA SER A 166 -25.04 -18.95 -0.46
C SER A 166 -23.66 -18.74 0.18
N VAL A 167 -22.69 -19.50 -0.32
CA VAL A 167 -21.31 -19.47 0.19
C VAL A 167 -20.49 -18.41 -0.53
N VAL A 168 -19.98 -17.43 0.22
CA VAL A 168 -19.07 -16.39 -0.28
C VAL A 168 -17.64 -16.64 0.23
N GLY A 169 -16.69 -16.75 -0.70
CA GLY A 169 -15.30 -17.06 -0.38
C GLY A 169 -14.46 -15.83 -0.04
N THR A 170 -13.94 -15.79 1.19
CA THR A 170 -12.89 -14.84 1.61
C THR A 170 -12.16 -15.37 2.84
N SER A 171 -10.87 -15.01 3.02
CA SER A 171 -10.11 -15.23 4.27
C SER A 171 -9.74 -13.91 4.94
N SER A 172 -10.40 -12.82 4.57
CA SER A 172 -10.16 -11.51 5.16
C SER A 172 -11.23 -11.22 6.20
N LEU A 173 -10.85 -11.14 7.48
CA LEU A 173 -11.76 -10.77 8.57
C LEU A 173 -12.45 -9.42 8.32
N ARG A 174 -11.75 -8.47 7.68
CA ARG A 174 -12.31 -7.19 7.26
C ARG A 174 -13.50 -7.36 6.31
N ARG A 175 -13.39 -8.29 5.34
CA ARG A 175 -14.48 -8.56 4.39
C ARG A 175 -15.58 -9.38 5.02
N GLU A 176 -15.21 -10.39 5.79
CA GLU A 176 -16.12 -11.27 6.50
C GLU A 176 -17.04 -10.48 7.43
N SER A 177 -16.49 -9.57 8.26
CA SER A 177 -17.28 -8.74 9.16
C SER A 177 -18.25 -7.81 8.42
N GLN A 178 -17.83 -7.22 7.30
CA GLN A 178 -18.72 -6.38 6.50
C GLN A 178 -19.81 -7.19 5.79
N LEU A 179 -19.49 -8.38 5.30
CA LEU A 179 -20.48 -9.30 4.75
C LEU A 179 -21.49 -9.73 5.84
N GLY A 180 -21.00 -10.09 7.03
CA GLY A 180 -21.88 -10.45 8.15
C GLY A 180 -22.84 -9.32 8.56
N ALA A 181 -22.33 -8.07 8.60
CA ALA A 181 -23.12 -6.91 8.95
C ALA A 181 -24.20 -6.55 7.89
N HIS A 182 -23.87 -6.64 6.60
CA HIS A 182 -24.77 -6.21 5.52
C HIS A 182 -25.61 -7.36 4.92
N PHE A 183 -25.10 -8.60 4.97
CA PHE A 183 -25.70 -9.78 4.35
C PHE A 183 -25.68 -10.98 5.32
N PRO A 184 -26.35 -10.90 6.49
CA PRO A 184 -26.29 -11.95 7.52
C PRO A 184 -26.90 -13.27 7.08
N HIS A 185 -27.63 -13.30 5.96
CA HIS A 185 -28.18 -14.53 5.37
C HIS A 185 -27.17 -15.32 4.54
N LEU A 186 -25.97 -14.75 4.26
CA LEU A 186 -24.90 -15.42 3.50
C LEU A 186 -23.96 -16.18 4.44
N ARG A 187 -23.29 -17.20 3.90
CA ARG A 187 -22.27 -17.96 4.62
C ARG A 187 -20.90 -17.58 4.09
N VAL A 188 -20.02 -17.11 4.96
CA VAL A 188 -18.62 -16.85 4.60
C VAL A 188 -17.79 -18.10 4.85
N GLN A 189 -16.95 -18.47 3.86
CA GLN A 189 -15.99 -19.57 4.00
C GLN A 189 -14.58 -19.13 3.60
N PRO A 190 -13.54 -19.70 4.26
CA PRO A 190 -12.15 -19.39 3.95
C PRO A 190 -11.79 -19.69 2.49
N LEU A 191 -11.19 -18.70 1.81
CA LEU A 191 -10.68 -18.82 0.45
C LEU A 191 -9.20 -18.50 0.42
N ARG A 192 -8.35 -19.50 0.22
CA ARG A 192 -6.88 -19.40 0.22
C ARG A 192 -6.29 -19.68 -1.16
N GLY A 193 -5.02 -19.27 -1.32
CA GLY A 193 -4.25 -19.39 -2.55
C GLY A 193 -3.99 -18.03 -3.19
N ASN A 194 -3.25 -18.02 -4.30
CA ASN A 194 -3.08 -16.84 -5.14
C ASN A 194 -4.37 -16.50 -5.92
N VAL A 195 -4.37 -15.42 -6.70
CA VAL A 195 -5.57 -14.97 -7.43
C VAL A 195 -6.09 -16.06 -8.37
N GLN A 196 -5.21 -16.72 -9.12
CA GLN A 196 -5.59 -17.76 -10.07
C GLN A 196 -6.22 -18.98 -9.36
N THR A 197 -5.61 -19.43 -8.25
CA THR A 197 -6.16 -20.53 -7.43
C THR A 197 -7.56 -20.20 -6.90
N ARG A 198 -7.78 -18.97 -6.45
CA ARG A 198 -9.09 -18.54 -5.93
C ARG A 198 -10.15 -18.49 -7.01
N LEU A 199 -9.79 -18.00 -8.20
CA LEU A 199 -10.69 -17.99 -9.36
C LEU A 199 -11.03 -19.44 -9.79
N ARG A 200 -10.03 -20.32 -9.86
CA ARG A 200 -10.26 -21.73 -10.18
C ARG A 200 -11.23 -22.39 -9.21
N LYS A 201 -11.11 -22.16 -7.89
CA LYS A 201 -12.05 -22.68 -6.89
C LYS A 201 -13.49 -22.19 -7.08
N LEU A 202 -13.66 -20.92 -7.54
CA LEU A 202 -14.96 -20.40 -7.94
C LEU A 202 -15.49 -21.13 -9.19
N ASP A 203 -14.63 -21.31 -10.19
CA ASP A 203 -15.00 -21.97 -11.45
C ASP A 203 -15.35 -23.46 -11.25
N GLU A 204 -14.75 -24.10 -10.26
CA GLU A 204 -15.08 -25.46 -9.78
C GLU A 204 -16.39 -25.52 -8.96
N GLY A 205 -17.07 -24.39 -8.75
CA GLY A 205 -18.35 -24.34 -8.03
C GLY A 205 -18.25 -24.47 -6.51
N GLN A 206 -17.04 -24.34 -5.92
CA GLN A 206 -16.87 -24.41 -4.47
C GLN A 206 -17.50 -23.21 -3.73
N TYR A 207 -17.77 -22.11 -4.43
CA TYR A 207 -18.35 -20.87 -3.92
C TYR A 207 -19.40 -20.33 -4.91
N ALA A 208 -20.47 -19.74 -4.39
CA ALA A 208 -21.42 -18.98 -5.21
C ALA A 208 -20.79 -17.66 -5.70
N ALA A 209 -19.92 -17.07 -4.87
CA ALA A 209 -19.16 -15.87 -5.18
C ALA A 209 -17.87 -15.80 -4.35
N ILE A 210 -16.92 -14.98 -4.79
CA ILE A 210 -15.70 -14.65 -4.02
C ILE A 210 -15.46 -13.15 -4.02
N ILE A 211 -14.77 -12.66 -2.99
CA ILE A 211 -14.40 -11.24 -2.88
C ILE A 211 -12.88 -11.10 -2.97
N LEU A 212 -12.40 -10.37 -3.98
CA LEU A 212 -10.99 -10.07 -4.18
C LEU A 212 -10.75 -8.55 -4.25
N ALA A 213 -9.48 -8.12 -4.19
CA ALA A 213 -9.14 -6.72 -4.45
C ALA A 213 -9.12 -6.46 -5.96
N ALA A 214 -9.84 -5.45 -6.42
CA ALA A 214 -9.93 -5.08 -7.84
C ALA A 214 -8.55 -4.80 -8.47
N ALA A 215 -7.67 -4.11 -7.73
CA ALA A 215 -6.30 -3.82 -8.18
C ALA A 215 -5.52 -5.09 -8.56
N GLY A 216 -5.67 -6.19 -7.82
CA GLY A 216 -5.00 -7.45 -8.12
C GLY A 216 -5.47 -8.07 -9.43
N LEU A 217 -6.77 -8.05 -9.68
CA LEU A 217 -7.37 -8.55 -10.92
C LEU A 217 -6.96 -7.71 -12.13
N LYS A 218 -7.05 -6.38 -12.01
CA LYS A 218 -6.65 -5.44 -13.08
C LYS A 218 -5.18 -5.62 -13.46
N ARG A 219 -4.29 -5.72 -12.47
CA ARG A 219 -2.85 -5.93 -12.70
C ARG A 219 -2.54 -7.23 -13.42
N LEU A 220 -3.30 -8.27 -13.18
CA LEU A 220 -3.15 -9.57 -13.85
C LEU A 220 -3.89 -9.67 -15.19
N GLY A 221 -4.51 -8.58 -15.68
CA GLY A 221 -5.30 -8.61 -16.92
C GLY A 221 -6.64 -9.36 -16.77
N LEU A 222 -7.10 -9.57 -15.54
CA LEU A 222 -8.32 -10.32 -15.21
C LEU A 222 -9.50 -9.40 -14.85
N ALA A 223 -9.50 -8.15 -15.34
CA ALA A 223 -10.56 -7.19 -15.06
C ALA A 223 -11.93 -7.66 -15.55
N ASN A 224 -11.97 -8.46 -16.63
CA ASN A 224 -13.18 -9.07 -17.18
C ASN A 224 -13.84 -10.10 -16.23
N ARG A 225 -13.12 -10.58 -15.20
CA ARG A 225 -13.67 -11.47 -14.17
C ARG A 225 -14.42 -10.70 -13.07
N ILE A 226 -14.30 -9.38 -13.02
CA ILE A 226 -15.01 -8.54 -12.06
C ILE A 226 -16.47 -8.46 -12.48
N THR A 227 -17.36 -9.04 -11.68
CA THR A 227 -18.80 -8.94 -11.92
C THR A 227 -19.30 -7.57 -11.46
N THR A 228 -18.95 -7.16 -10.24
CA THR A 228 -19.33 -5.85 -9.67
C THR A 228 -18.23 -5.32 -8.77
N LEU A 229 -17.95 -4.03 -8.85
CA LEU A 229 -17.07 -3.33 -7.91
C LEU A 229 -17.89 -2.89 -6.70
N LEU A 230 -17.51 -3.35 -5.51
CA LEU A 230 -18.18 -2.96 -4.27
C LEU A 230 -17.83 -1.52 -3.90
N SER A 231 -18.85 -0.72 -3.62
CA SER A 231 -18.61 0.65 -3.17
C SER A 231 -17.92 0.66 -1.79
N PRO A 232 -17.13 1.69 -1.46
CA PRO A 232 -16.52 1.82 -0.14
C PRO A 232 -17.52 1.93 1.01
N GLU A 233 -18.78 2.24 0.72
CA GLU A 233 -19.89 2.26 1.68
C GLU A 233 -20.29 0.84 2.09
N LEU A 234 -20.24 -0.09 1.14
CA LEU A 234 -20.58 -1.50 1.34
C LEU A 234 -19.38 -2.32 1.81
N SER A 235 -18.21 -2.05 1.24
CA SER A 235 -16.95 -2.74 1.56
C SER A 235 -15.82 -1.75 1.65
N LEU A 236 -15.60 -1.19 2.85
CA LEU A 236 -14.50 -0.25 3.09
C LEU A 236 -13.16 -0.98 2.87
N PRO A 237 -12.28 -0.44 2.01
CA PRO A 237 -11.02 -1.09 1.65
C PRO A 237 -10.09 -1.39 2.83
N ALA A 238 -9.14 -2.29 2.62
CA ALA A 238 -8.02 -2.45 3.54
C ALA A 238 -7.08 -1.24 3.46
N VAL A 239 -6.45 -0.92 4.58
CA VAL A 239 -5.39 0.11 4.66
C VAL A 239 -4.34 -0.12 3.57
N GLY A 240 -4.09 0.87 2.73
CA GLY A 240 -3.14 0.79 1.63
C GLY A 240 -3.57 -0.07 0.44
N GLN A 241 -4.80 -0.60 0.39
CA GLN A 241 -5.25 -1.43 -0.74
C GLN A 241 -5.16 -0.66 -2.05
N GLY A 242 -4.58 -1.28 -3.08
CA GLY A 242 -4.38 -0.68 -4.40
C GLY A 242 -3.03 0.04 -4.56
N ALA A 243 -2.38 0.50 -3.50
CA ALA A 243 -1.07 1.14 -3.58
C ALA A 243 0.09 0.13 -3.57
N LEU A 244 1.19 0.48 -4.25
CA LEU A 244 2.48 -0.21 -4.17
C LEU A 244 3.45 0.61 -3.34
N GLY A 245 4.24 -0.07 -2.51
CA GLY A 245 5.36 0.52 -1.78
C GLY A 245 6.69 -0.02 -2.25
N ILE A 246 7.70 0.83 -2.28
CA ILE A 246 9.08 0.47 -2.57
C ILE A 246 9.87 0.69 -1.27
N GLU A 247 10.45 -0.38 -0.76
CA GLU A 247 11.22 -0.41 0.47
C GLU A 247 12.71 -0.54 0.16
N CYS A 248 13.56 0.12 0.94
CA CYS A 248 15.01 -0.01 0.91
C CYS A 248 15.60 0.21 2.31
N LEU A 249 16.93 0.10 2.43
CA LEU A 249 17.63 0.53 3.65
C LEU A 249 17.56 2.04 3.83
N SER A 250 17.39 2.49 5.06
CA SER A 250 17.27 3.91 5.43
C SER A 250 18.60 4.66 5.33
N ASP A 251 19.73 3.97 5.36
CA ASP A 251 21.07 4.50 5.21
C ASP A 251 21.57 4.64 3.75
N LYS A 252 20.64 4.52 2.78
CA LYS A 252 20.91 4.67 1.33
C LYS A 252 20.26 5.95 0.77
N PRO A 253 20.68 7.15 1.16
CA PRO A 253 20.05 8.42 0.78
C PRO A 253 20.03 8.63 -0.73
N ASP A 254 21.06 8.23 -1.47
CA ASP A 254 21.11 8.36 -2.92
C ASP A 254 20.05 7.47 -3.59
N LEU A 255 19.88 6.23 -3.13
CA LEU A 255 18.85 5.33 -3.64
C LEU A 255 17.45 5.85 -3.32
N ILE A 256 17.23 6.34 -2.09
CA ILE A 256 15.96 6.98 -1.69
C ILE A 256 15.64 8.14 -2.62
N LYS A 257 16.63 9.00 -2.93
CA LYS A 257 16.46 10.13 -3.85
C LYS A 257 16.14 9.68 -5.28
N LEU A 258 16.79 8.62 -5.76
CA LEU A 258 16.52 8.01 -7.07
C LEU A 258 15.09 7.46 -7.20
N LEU A 259 14.51 7.00 -6.11
CA LEU A 259 13.14 6.47 -6.09
C LEU A 259 12.05 7.54 -5.99
N GLN A 260 12.40 8.81 -5.66
CA GLN A 260 11.43 9.89 -5.52
C GLN A 260 10.57 10.17 -6.77
N PRO A 261 11.06 10.05 -8.02
CA PRO A 261 10.21 10.19 -9.21
C PRO A 261 9.06 9.18 -9.30
N LEU A 262 9.13 8.08 -8.53
CA LEU A 262 8.08 7.07 -8.42
C LEU A 262 7.07 7.37 -7.30
N HIS A 263 7.36 8.37 -6.45
CA HIS A 263 6.52 8.69 -5.30
C HIS A 263 5.33 9.57 -5.70
N HIS A 264 4.12 9.06 -5.47
CA HIS A 264 2.88 9.80 -5.71
C HIS A 264 2.38 10.42 -4.40
N LEU A 265 2.52 11.73 -4.27
CA LEU A 265 2.29 12.47 -3.03
C LEU A 265 0.88 12.25 -2.45
N GLU A 266 -0.18 12.38 -3.27
CA GLU A 266 -1.55 12.24 -2.80
C GLU A 266 -1.84 10.82 -2.28
N THR A 267 -1.36 9.78 -3.00
CA THR A 267 -1.48 8.40 -2.52
C THR A 267 -0.72 8.21 -1.21
N ALA A 268 0.49 8.77 -1.10
CA ALA A 268 1.29 8.65 0.10
C ALA A 268 0.63 9.32 1.31
N GLN A 269 0.03 10.49 1.14
CA GLN A 269 -0.73 11.19 2.19
C GLN A 269 -1.93 10.35 2.64
N CYS A 270 -2.71 9.79 1.70
CA CYS A 270 -3.82 8.90 2.00
C CYS A 270 -3.35 7.66 2.78
N VAL A 271 -2.33 6.96 2.27
CA VAL A 271 -1.82 5.73 2.88
C VAL A 271 -1.21 6.01 4.26
N LYS A 272 -0.51 7.13 4.45
CA LYS A 272 0.01 7.54 5.77
C LYS A 272 -1.12 7.74 6.79
N ALA A 273 -2.21 8.42 6.40
CA ALA A 273 -3.38 8.60 7.26
C ALA A 273 -4.03 7.26 7.64
N GLU A 274 -4.25 6.39 6.67
CA GLU A 274 -4.81 5.04 6.88
C GLU A 274 -3.92 4.20 7.80
N ARG A 275 -2.61 4.20 7.57
CA ARG A 275 -1.63 3.45 8.37
C ARG A 275 -1.51 3.98 9.80
N ALA A 276 -1.57 5.31 9.99
CA ALA A 276 -1.56 5.92 11.33
C ALA A 276 -2.77 5.48 12.16
N MET A 277 -3.96 5.49 11.56
CA MET A 277 -5.17 4.96 12.20
C MET A 277 -5.01 3.47 12.56
N SER A 278 -4.56 2.65 11.61
CA SER A 278 -4.41 1.22 11.82
C SER A 278 -3.36 0.90 12.89
N ARG A 279 -2.23 1.61 12.91
CA ARG A 279 -1.16 1.48 13.90
C ARG A 279 -1.65 1.77 15.31
N GLU A 280 -2.39 2.86 15.47
CA GLU A 280 -2.96 3.29 16.74
C GLU A 280 -4.00 2.28 17.30
N LEU A 281 -4.70 1.58 16.40
CA LEU A 281 -5.65 0.50 16.75
C LEU A 281 -4.99 -0.87 16.95
N GLY A 282 -3.65 -0.96 16.88
CA GLY A 282 -2.96 -2.26 16.92
C GLY A 282 -3.27 -3.14 15.71
N GLY A 283 -3.69 -2.52 14.60
CA GLY A 283 -4.20 -3.22 13.42
C GLY A 283 -3.15 -4.12 12.76
N SER A 284 -3.62 -5.29 12.39
CA SER A 284 -2.89 -6.30 11.63
C SER A 284 -3.86 -6.98 10.65
N CYS A 285 -3.36 -7.89 9.82
CA CYS A 285 -4.22 -8.72 8.97
C CYS A 285 -5.19 -9.63 9.76
N GLN A 286 -5.02 -9.71 11.08
CA GLN A 286 -5.81 -10.55 12.00
C GLN A 286 -6.94 -9.78 12.69
N VAL A 287 -7.12 -8.51 12.36
CA VAL A 287 -8.15 -7.65 12.95
C VAL A 287 -9.18 -7.28 11.89
N PRO A 288 -10.50 -7.40 12.18
CA PRO A 288 -11.56 -6.91 11.28
C PRO A 288 -11.58 -5.37 11.27
N LEU A 289 -10.62 -4.79 10.56
CA LEU A 289 -10.38 -3.36 10.46
C LEU A 289 -10.31 -2.94 8.99
N GLY A 290 -10.99 -1.89 8.63
CA GLY A 290 -10.90 -1.21 7.36
C GLY A 290 -10.51 0.25 7.53
N GLY A 291 -9.79 0.78 6.54
CA GLY A 291 -9.41 2.18 6.52
C GLY A 291 -9.14 2.66 5.11
N PHE A 292 -9.78 3.76 4.74
CA PHE A 292 -9.67 4.31 3.41
C PHE A 292 -9.68 5.83 3.44
N ALA A 293 -8.67 6.43 2.85
CA ALA A 293 -8.57 7.87 2.65
C ALA A 293 -8.67 8.23 1.16
N LYS A 294 -9.33 9.36 0.90
CA LYS A 294 -9.45 9.96 -0.43
C LYS A 294 -9.20 11.46 -0.33
N ILE A 295 -8.40 11.98 -1.25
CA ILE A 295 -8.22 13.42 -1.43
C ILE A 295 -9.17 13.91 -2.54
N THR A 296 -9.85 15.03 -2.26
CA THR A 296 -10.65 15.76 -3.24
C THR A 296 -10.32 17.23 -3.11
N GLY A 297 -9.64 17.78 -4.11
CA GLY A 297 -9.02 19.11 -4.01
C GLY A 297 -7.95 19.12 -2.92
N LYS A 298 -8.09 19.98 -1.91
CA LYS A 298 -7.14 20.10 -0.78
C LYS A 298 -7.59 19.35 0.48
N LYS A 299 -8.75 18.68 0.43
CA LYS A 299 -9.33 17.98 1.59
C LYS A 299 -9.09 16.49 1.50
N LEU A 300 -8.57 15.91 2.56
CA LEU A 300 -8.51 14.48 2.80
C LEU A 300 -9.73 14.08 3.62
N LEU A 301 -10.48 13.09 3.13
CA LEU A 301 -11.50 12.38 3.88
C LEU A 301 -10.93 11.01 4.26
N LEU A 302 -10.86 10.72 5.56
CA LEU A 302 -10.45 9.43 6.10
C LEU A 302 -11.66 8.75 6.73
N ARG A 303 -11.91 7.50 6.36
CA ARG A 303 -12.96 6.63 6.92
C ARG A 303 -12.30 5.41 7.53
N GLY A 304 -12.83 4.93 8.64
CA GLY A 304 -12.33 3.73 9.31
C GLY A 304 -13.43 3.01 10.07
N PHE A 305 -13.24 1.71 10.25
CA PHE A 305 -14.09 0.89 11.11
C PHE A 305 -13.28 -0.18 11.82
N VAL A 306 -13.84 -0.66 12.94
CA VAL A 306 -13.47 -1.89 13.66
C VAL A 306 -14.75 -2.69 13.88
N ALA A 307 -14.71 -4.00 13.67
CA ALA A 307 -15.88 -4.86 13.86
C ALA A 307 -15.52 -6.16 14.59
N SER A 308 -16.54 -6.85 15.12
CA SER A 308 -16.43 -8.28 15.46
C SER A 308 -16.28 -9.12 14.18
N PRO A 309 -15.62 -10.30 14.23
CA PRO A 309 -15.43 -11.14 13.05
C PRO A 309 -16.72 -11.48 12.30
N ASP A 310 -17.81 -11.71 13.04
CA ASP A 310 -19.15 -12.03 12.51
C ASP A 310 -19.94 -10.81 12.01
N GLY A 311 -19.40 -9.59 12.21
CA GLY A 311 -20.06 -8.34 11.82
C GLY A 311 -21.23 -7.91 12.72
N SER A 312 -21.54 -8.64 13.80
CA SER A 312 -22.66 -8.31 14.72
C SER A 312 -22.45 -6.99 15.47
N ARG A 313 -21.20 -6.57 15.64
CA ARG A 313 -20.80 -5.27 16.19
C ARG A 313 -19.84 -4.58 15.24
N MET A 314 -20.21 -3.41 14.76
CA MET A 314 -19.37 -2.59 13.90
C MET A 314 -19.38 -1.15 14.39
N ILE A 315 -18.20 -0.59 14.60
CA ILE A 315 -18.00 0.81 14.97
C ILE A 315 -17.25 1.47 13.83
N SER A 316 -17.83 2.50 13.24
CA SER A 316 -17.27 3.23 12.11
C SER A 316 -17.34 4.73 12.32
N THR A 317 -16.36 5.46 11.85
CA THR A 317 -16.33 6.91 11.87
C THR A 317 -15.51 7.48 10.72
N GLN A 318 -15.61 8.79 10.52
CA GLN A 318 -14.85 9.49 9.49
C GLN A 318 -14.40 10.87 9.97
N LEU A 319 -13.26 11.33 9.43
CA LEU A 319 -12.75 12.69 9.63
C LEU A 319 -12.38 13.31 8.28
N SER A 320 -12.53 14.63 8.20
CA SER A 320 -12.12 15.41 7.03
C SER A 320 -11.21 16.56 7.48
N GLY A 321 -10.11 16.77 6.74
CA GLY A 321 -9.15 17.80 7.08
C GLY A 321 -8.17 18.09 5.93
N LYS A 322 -7.07 18.79 6.22
CA LYS A 322 -6.02 19.06 5.23
C LYS A 322 -5.21 17.80 4.97
N ALA A 323 -4.83 17.56 3.71
CA ALA A 323 -4.07 16.36 3.31
C ALA A 323 -2.71 16.25 4.03
N GLU A 324 -2.07 17.39 4.33
CA GLU A 324 -0.78 17.45 5.02
C GLU A 324 -0.86 16.98 6.47
N THR A 325 -2.04 17.03 7.10
CA THR A 325 -2.28 16.57 8.48
C THR A 325 -2.81 15.14 8.55
N GLY A 326 -2.75 14.39 7.45
CA GLY A 326 -3.34 13.06 7.33
C GLY A 326 -2.93 12.08 8.44
N GLU A 327 -1.66 12.07 8.84
CA GLU A 327 -1.18 11.19 9.91
C GLU A 327 -1.81 11.51 11.27
N ILE A 328 -1.88 12.79 11.63
CA ILE A 328 -2.56 13.25 12.86
C ILE A 328 -4.06 12.90 12.80
N MET A 329 -4.68 13.08 11.64
CA MET A 329 -6.08 12.69 11.44
C MET A 329 -6.29 11.19 11.65
N GLY A 330 -5.36 10.36 11.20
CA GLY A 330 -5.38 8.91 11.42
C GLY A 330 -5.39 8.56 12.92
N ILE A 331 -4.52 9.19 13.71
CA ILE A 331 -4.46 9.02 15.17
C ILE A 331 -5.79 9.44 15.81
N HIS A 332 -6.29 10.63 15.46
CA HIS A 332 -7.58 11.11 16.02
C HIS A 332 -8.75 10.22 15.64
N LEU A 333 -8.80 9.71 14.41
CA LEU A 333 -9.86 8.80 14.01
C LEU A 333 -9.82 7.50 14.81
N ALA A 334 -8.63 6.96 15.08
CA ALA A 334 -8.46 5.78 15.93
C ALA A 334 -8.93 6.05 17.37
N GLN A 335 -8.59 7.21 17.94
CA GLN A 335 -9.07 7.62 19.27
C GLN A 335 -10.60 7.73 19.31
N ASN A 336 -11.22 8.30 18.28
CA ASN A 336 -12.68 8.37 18.17
C ASN A 336 -13.32 6.99 18.07
N LEU A 337 -12.72 6.05 17.34
CA LEU A 337 -13.20 4.65 17.29
C LEU A 337 -13.07 3.98 18.66
N LYS A 338 -11.94 4.15 19.37
CA LYS A 338 -11.74 3.62 20.73
C LYS A 338 -12.78 4.19 21.70
N ALA A 339 -13.01 5.50 21.68
CA ALA A 339 -14.01 6.16 22.53
C ALA A 339 -15.45 5.65 22.30
N GLN A 340 -15.75 5.14 21.09
CA GLN A 340 -17.02 4.50 20.76
C GLN A 340 -17.06 2.99 21.13
N GLY A 341 -15.96 2.44 21.69
CA GLY A 341 -15.89 1.06 22.18
C GLY A 341 -15.18 0.08 21.25
N ALA A 342 -14.42 0.56 20.24
CA ALA A 342 -13.60 -0.31 19.39
C ALA A 342 -12.52 -1.06 20.18
N ASP A 343 -12.02 -0.48 21.29
CA ASP A 343 -11.11 -1.11 22.25
C ASP A 343 -11.66 -2.42 22.82
N LYS A 344 -12.98 -2.45 23.15
CA LYS A 344 -13.65 -3.65 23.67
C LYS A 344 -13.72 -4.77 22.61
N ILE A 345 -13.95 -4.40 21.34
CA ILE A 345 -13.94 -5.37 20.23
C ILE A 345 -12.53 -5.93 20.04
N LEU A 346 -11.51 -5.06 20.06
CA LEU A 346 -10.12 -5.45 19.87
C LEU A 346 -9.64 -6.37 21.00
N ALA A 347 -9.92 -6.02 22.27
CA ALA A 347 -9.58 -6.83 23.43
C ALA A 347 -10.20 -8.23 23.39
N ALA A 348 -11.47 -8.34 22.95
CA ALA A 348 -12.14 -9.64 22.81
C ALA A 348 -11.46 -10.56 21.78
N LEU A 349 -10.79 -10.01 20.75
CA LEU A 349 -10.06 -10.79 19.76
C LEU A 349 -8.73 -11.35 20.29
N GLU A 350 -8.08 -10.66 21.22
CA GLU A 350 -6.83 -11.13 21.84
C GLU A 350 -7.08 -12.39 22.69
N PHE A 351 -8.19 -12.43 23.42
CA PHE A 351 -8.59 -13.58 24.23
C PHE A 351 -8.99 -14.83 23.42
N THR A 352 -9.44 -14.65 22.17
CA THR A 352 -9.80 -15.81 21.32
C THR A 352 -8.62 -16.40 20.55
N ASN A 353 -7.49 -15.71 20.52
CA ASN A 353 -6.26 -16.14 19.82
C ASN A 353 -5.15 -16.63 20.78
N SER A 354 -5.36 -16.55 22.08
CA SER A 354 -4.50 -17.12 23.15
C SER A 354 -5.00 -18.52 23.54
#